data_451e1246d16233f81048a93d0fe54569
#
_entry.id   451e1246d16233f81048a93d0fe54569
#
_cell.length_a   1.000
_cell.length_b   1.000
_cell.length_c   1.000
_cell.angle_alpha   90.00
_cell.angle_beta   90.00
_cell.angle_gamma   90.00
#
_symmetry.space_group_name_H-M   'P 1'
#
loop_
_entity.id
_entity.type
_entity.pdbx_description
1 polymer ?
#
loop_
_entity_poly.entity_id
_entity_poly.type
_entity_poly.pdbx_seq_one_letter_code
_entity_poly.pdbx_strand_id
1 'polypeptide(L)'
;MGKVAMAIDNKLRSEFAPVRLAIEDESSRHQGHAGWREGGETHFRVEIVSAAFEGKNRVARQRLVYAALKAEFDAGLHALALTTLTPEEDQKA
;
A
#
# COMPACT_ATOMS: atom_id res chain seq x y z
N MET A 1 -14.20 -4.90 -3.15
CA MET A 1 -13.11 -3.96 -2.80
C MET A 1 -13.68 -2.55 -2.77
N GLY A 2 -13.39 -1.81 -1.71
CA GLY A 2 -13.92 -0.46 -1.56
C GLY A 2 -13.21 0.57 -2.45
N LYS A 3 -13.71 1.79 -2.43
CA LYS A 3 -13.21 2.90 -3.26
C LYS A 3 -11.74 3.21 -3.04
N VAL A 4 -11.32 3.29 -1.77
CA VAL A 4 -9.92 3.61 -1.44
C VAL A 4 -9.01 2.46 -1.84
N ALA A 5 -9.42 1.22 -1.55
CA ALA A 5 -8.66 0.04 -1.94
C ALA A 5 -8.50 -0.03 -3.46
N MET A 6 -9.55 0.29 -4.22
CA MET A 6 -9.48 0.31 -5.68
C MET A 6 -8.53 1.40 -6.18
N ALA A 7 -8.55 2.57 -5.54
CA ALA A 7 -7.65 3.67 -5.90
C ALA A 7 -6.20 3.29 -5.64
N ILE A 8 -5.91 2.65 -4.51
CA ILE A 8 -4.58 2.15 -4.19
C ILE A 8 -4.14 1.13 -5.25
N ASP A 9 -4.99 0.16 -5.55
CA ASP A 9 -4.70 -0.87 -6.53
C ASP A 9 -4.35 -0.27 -7.88
N ASN A 10 -5.19 0.63 -8.39
CA ASN A 10 -4.99 1.26 -9.70
C ASN A 10 -3.69 2.08 -9.74
N LYS A 11 -3.43 2.87 -8.69
CA LYS A 11 -2.22 3.69 -8.62
C LYS A 11 -0.96 2.85 -8.61
N LEU A 12 -0.93 1.81 -7.78
CA LEU A 12 0.26 0.99 -7.64
C LEU A 12 0.53 0.15 -8.88
N ARG A 13 -0.53 -0.34 -9.55
CA ARG A 13 -0.36 -1.06 -10.81
C ARG A 13 0.14 -0.15 -11.91
N SER A 14 -0.36 1.07 -11.97
CA SER A 14 0.07 2.06 -12.98
C SER A 14 1.52 2.50 -12.78
N GLU A 15 1.92 2.76 -11.52
CA GLU A 15 3.25 3.31 -11.23
C GLU A 15 4.35 2.26 -11.21
N PHE A 16 4.06 1.04 -10.78
CA PHE A 16 5.10 0.05 -10.49
C PHE A 16 4.99 -1.23 -11.31
N ALA A 17 3.91 -1.42 -12.08
CA ALA A 17 3.69 -2.65 -12.86
C ALA A 17 4.03 -3.91 -12.05
N PRO A 18 3.43 -4.10 -10.85
CA PRO A 18 3.85 -5.18 -9.97
C PRO A 18 3.53 -6.55 -10.54
N VAL A 19 4.40 -7.51 -10.25
CA VAL A 19 4.14 -8.93 -10.57
C VAL A 19 3.20 -9.55 -9.54
N ARG A 20 3.11 -8.94 -8.34
CA ARG A 20 2.16 -9.35 -7.31
C ARG A 20 1.78 -8.14 -6.46
N LEU A 21 0.51 -8.02 -6.13
CA LEU A 21 0.01 -6.93 -5.31
C LEU A 21 -1.12 -7.46 -4.43
N ALA A 22 -0.98 -7.33 -3.13
CA ALA A 22 -2.00 -7.71 -2.15
C ALA A 22 -2.36 -6.50 -1.33
N ILE A 23 -3.64 -6.22 -1.21
CA ILE A 23 -4.17 -5.08 -0.45
C ILE A 23 -5.22 -5.63 0.53
N GLU A 24 -5.04 -5.34 1.81
CA GLU A 24 -5.97 -5.75 2.84
C GLU A 24 -6.43 -4.53 3.64
N ASP A 25 -7.75 -4.34 3.75
CA ASP A 25 -8.34 -3.31 4.60
C ASP A 25 -8.37 -3.82 6.03
N GLU A 26 -7.60 -3.21 6.90
CA GLU A 26 -7.50 -3.59 8.32
C GLU A 26 -8.23 -2.60 9.23
N SER A 27 -9.07 -1.75 8.67
CA SER A 27 -9.74 -0.69 9.44
C SER A 27 -10.52 -1.22 10.64
N SER A 28 -11.14 -2.39 10.52
CA SER A 28 -11.93 -2.98 11.60
C SER A 28 -11.08 -3.32 12.83
N ARG A 29 -9.77 -3.56 12.65
CA ARG A 29 -8.85 -3.84 13.77
C ARG A 29 -8.50 -2.59 14.57
N HIS A 30 -8.85 -1.41 14.03
CA HIS A 30 -8.53 -0.12 14.63
C HIS A 30 -9.79 0.62 15.09
N GLN A 31 -10.94 -0.06 15.14
CA GLN A 31 -12.19 0.53 15.57
C GLN A 31 -12.04 1.18 16.95
N GLY A 32 -12.44 2.44 17.06
CA GLY A 32 -12.31 3.20 18.29
C GLY A 32 -10.95 3.82 18.52
N HIS A 33 -9.96 3.54 17.67
CA HIS A 33 -8.62 4.14 17.74
C HIS A 33 -8.56 5.42 16.92
N ALA A 34 -7.51 6.21 17.16
CA ALA A 34 -7.29 7.44 16.39
C ALA A 34 -7.24 7.13 14.89
N GLY A 35 -7.91 7.96 14.10
CA GLY A 35 -7.96 7.80 12.66
C GLY A 35 -9.03 6.86 12.14
N TRP A 36 -9.65 6.05 13.03
CA TRP A 36 -10.73 5.17 12.61
C TRP A 36 -11.99 5.96 12.26
N ARG A 37 -12.69 5.52 11.23
CA ARG A 37 -14.02 6.07 10.89
C ARG A 37 -14.95 4.95 10.48
N GLU A 38 -16.26 5.19 10.64
CA GLU A 38 -17.28 4.26 10.21
C GLU A 38 -17.19 4.03 8.70
N GLY A 39 -17.35 2.79 8.28
CA GLY A 39 -17.23 2.42 6.87
C GLY A 39 -15.84 1.92 6.49
N GLY A 40 -14.84 2.05 7.38
CA GLY A 40 -13.50 1.53 7.14
C GLY A 40 -12.67 2.36 6.18
N GLU A 41 -11.75 1.68 5.48
CA GLU A 41 -10.87 2.25 4.45
C GLU A 41 -9.92 3.33 4.97
N THR A 42 -9.48 3.21 6.22
CA THR A 42 -8.53 4.12 6.85
C THR A 42 -7.19 3.48 7.15
N HIS A 43 -7.16 2.15 7.31
CA HIS A 43 -5.94 1.41 7.66
C HIS A 43 -5.79 0.23 6.72
N PHE A 44 -4.68 0.18 6.01
CA PHE A 44 -4.43 -0.85 5.00
C PHE A 44 -3.09 -1.54 5.22
N ARG A 45 -3.03 -2.79 4.83
CA ARG A 45 -1.80 -3.54 4.66
C ARG A 45 -1.61 -3.79 3.18
N VAL A 46 -0.44 -3.42 2.65
CA VAL A 46 -0.12 -3.59 1.23
C VAL A 46 1.19 -4.34 1.10
N GLU A 47 1.19 -5.38 0.29
CA GLU A 47 2.40 -6.08 -0.11
C GLU A 47 2.52 -5.94 -1.63
N ILE A 48 3.63 -5.37 -2.07
CA ILE A 48 3.86 -5.07 -3.48
C ILE A 48 5.20 -5.62 -3.93
N VAL A 49 5.19 -6.39 -5.01
CA VAL A 49 6.38 -7.00 -5.61
C VAL A 49 6.59 -6.42 -6.98
N SER A 50 7.70 -5.71 -7.19
CA SER A 50 7.96 -5.02 -8.45
C SER A 50 9.45 -4.93 -8.76
N ALA A 51 9.79 -5.09 -10.03
CA ALA A 51 11.14 -4.87 -10.52
C ALA A 51 11.58 -3.41 -10.35
N ALA A 52 10.63 -2.49 -10.22
CA ALA A 52 10.92 -1.07 -9.99
C ALA A 52 11.68 -0.82 -8.68
N PHE A 53 11.65 -1.78 -7.75
CA PHE A 53 12.35 -1.67 -6.46
C PHE A 53 13.79 -2.16 -6.49
N GLU A 54 14.23 -2.71 -7.61
CA GLU A 54 15.60 -3.22 -7.73
C GLU A 54 16.62 -2.08 -7.56
N GLY A 55 17.69 -2.36 -6.82
CA GLY A 55 18.72 -1.37 -6.56
C GLY A 55 18.35 -0.33 -5.50
N LYS A 56 17.18 -0.41 -4.89
CA LYS A 56 16.70 0.56 -3.90
C LYS A 56 16.60 -0.08 -2.52
N ASN A 57 16.99 0.66 -1.48
CA ASN A 57 16.82 0.18 -0.12
C ASN A 57 15.35 0.34 0.30
N ARG A 58 15.03 -0.20 1.47
CA ARG A 58 13.65 -0.22 1.99
C ARG A 58 13.04 1.18 2.10
N VAL A 59 13.80 2.14 2.61
CA VAL A 59 13.31 3.51 2.80
C VAL A 59 12.99 4.16 1.45
N ALA A 60 13.87 3.99 0.47
CA ALA A 60 13.65 4.54 -0.86
C ALA A 60 12.40 3.95 -1.52
N ARG A 61 12.19 2.63 -1.37
CA ARG A 61 11.00 1.96 -1.90
C ARG A 61 9.73 2.50 -1.26
N GLN A 62 9.74 2.66 0.06
CA GLN A 62 8.59 3.16 0.80
C GLN A 62 8.25 4.58 0.38
N ARG A 63 9.25 5.43 0.20
CA ARG A 63 9.04 6.80 -0.25
C ARG A 63 8.35 6.86 -1.61
N LEU A 64 8.73 5.97 -2.52
CA LEU A 64 8.10 5.90 -3.84
C LEU A 64 6.62 5.55 -3.73
N VAL A 65 6.29 4.57 -2.89
CA VAL A 65 4.90 4.15 -2.71
C VAL A 65 4.08 5.24 -2.03
N TYR A 66 4.62 5.86 -0.98
CA TYR A 66 3.92 6.97 -0.30
C TYR A 66 3.68 8.15 -1.24
N ALA A 67 4.66 8.47 -2.08
CA ALA A 67 4.49 9.55 -3.06
C ALA A 67 3.38 9.23 -4.07
N ALA A 68 3.30 7.98 -4.51
CA ALA A 68 2.24 7.55 -5.43
C ALA A 68 0.86 7.62 -4.78
N LEU A 69 0.77 7.45 -3.46
CA LEU A 69 -0.49 7.44 -2.73
C LEU A 69 -0.81 8.74 -2.00
N LYS A 70 -0.11 9.83 -2.33
CA LYS A 70 -0.30 11.12 -1.65
C LYS A 70 -1.76 11.56 -1.65
N ALA A 71 -2.45 11.45 -2.77
CA ALA A 71 -3.85 11.86 -2.88
C ALA A 71 -4.75 11.05 -1.94
N GLU A 72 -4.46 9.76 -1.78
CA GLU A 72 -5.24 8.89 -0.89
C GLU A 72 -5.03 9.26 0.57
N PHE A 73 -3.79 9.59 0.96
CA PHE A 73 -3.53 10.09 2.32
C PHE A 73 -4.23 11.43 2.56
N ASP A 74 -4.19 12.33 1.59
CA ASP A 74 -4.86 13.63 1.70
C ASP A 74 -6.37 13.46 1.82
N ALA A 75 -6.93 12.41 1.22
CA ALA A 75 -8.38 12.15 1.22
C ALA A 75 -8.87 11.36 2.44
N GLY A 76 -7.96 10.94 3.34
CA GLY A 76 -8.38 10.29 4.58
C GLY A 76 -7.77 8.94 4.90
N LEU A 77 -6.90 8.41 4.05
CA LEU A 77 -6.13 7.22 4.39
C LEU A 77 -5.25 7.57 5.58
N HIS A 78 -5.37 6.83 6.68
CA HIS A 78 -4.70 7.18 7.93
C HIS A 78 -3.36 6.46 8.10
N ALA A 79 -3.33 5.16 7.83
CA ALA A 79 -2.13 4.35 8.05
C ALA A 79 -1.99 3.27 6.99
N LEU A 80 -0.73 2.98 6.66
CA LEU A 80 -0.38 1.98 5.67
C LEU A 80 0.78 1.13 6.18
N ALA A 81 0.52 -0.16 6.38
CA ALA A 81 1.57 -1.14 6.66
C ALA A 81 2.06 -1.66 5.31
N LEU A 82 3.30 -1.41 4.97
CA LEU A 82 3.82 -1.62 3.63
C LEU A 82 4.97 -2.60 3.60
N THR A 83 4.88 -3.59 2.72
CA THR A 83 5.98 -4.49 2.40
C THR A 83 6.32 -4.34 0.92
N THR A 84 7.56 -4.02 0.61
CA THR A 84 8.04 -3.81 -0.75
C THR A 84 9.12 -4.83 -1.08
N LEU A 85 8.92 -5.59 -2.15
CA LEU A 85 9.85 -6.65 -2.53
C LEU A 85 10.18 -6.56 -4.00
N THR A 86 11.40 -6.98 -4.36
CA THR A 86 11.71 -7.29 -5.76
C THR A 86 11.21 -8.70 -6.07
N PRO A 87 11.02 -9.05 -7.36
CA PRO A 87 10.62 -10.41 -7.71
C PRO A 87 11.56 -11.48 -7.16
N GLU A 88 12.85 -11.20 -7.13
CA GLU A 88 13.84 -12.14 -6.57
C GLU A 88 13.63 -12.33 -5.06
N GLU A 89 13.42 -11.24 -4.33
CA GLU A 89 13.17 -11.31 -2.89
C GLU A 89 11.89 -12.08 -2.57
N ASP A 90 10.86 -11.90 -3.37
CA ASP A 90 9.60 -12.60 -3.19
C ASP A 90 9.76 -14.12 -3.39
N GLN A 91 10.56 -14.52 -4.36
CA GLN A 91 10.82 -15.94 -4.64
C GLN A 91 11.59 -16.62 -3.52
N LYS A 92 12.40 -15.87 -2.76
CA LYS A 92 13.20 -16.38 -1.65
C LYS A 92 12.44 -16.39 -0.32
N ALA A 93 11.30 -15.72 -0.27
CA ALA A 93 10.52 -15.59 0.96
C ALA A 93 9.82 -16.89 1.36
#